data_82bd8223221951d0940fbd9f59952584
#
_entry.id   82bd8223221951d0940fbd9f59952584
#
_cell.length_a   1.000
_cell.length_b   1.000
_cell.length_c   1.000
_cell.angle_alpha   90.00
_cell.angle_beta   90.00
_cell.angle_gamma   90.00
#
_symmetry.space_group_name_H-M   'P 1'
#
loop_
_entity.id
_entity.type
_entity.pdbx_description
1 polymer ?
#
loop_
_entity_poly.entity_id
_entity_poly.type
_entity_poly.pdbx_seq_one_letter_code
_entity_poly.pdbx_strand_id
1 'polypeptide(L)'
;MLTHPTLDRLHQMGLFGMAKAFADIAASDGADGLTHGEWLALLLDREWTYRYDKRLASRLRYARLRHQAAVEDVDYRAARGLDRALFQKLIIGDWIDAHDNLVITGPTGVGKSWLACALGHKACRDNRSALYQRVPKLFGDLAVARGDGRYARLLRALGGVHLLILDDWGLEPLDDQARHDLLEILEERYGRRSIIVTSQLPVGQWHEVIAQPTYADAILDRLIHNAHRLDLSGESMRKPKQRSAAA
;
A
#
# COMPACT_ATOMS: atom_id res chain seq x y z
N MET A 1 -28.73 30.67 -16.03
CA MET A 1 -27.45 30.86 -16.72
C MET A 1 -27.36 29.87 -17.85
N LEU A 2 -27.27 30.36 -19.12
CA LEU A 2 -27.03 29.48 -20.26
C LEU A 2 -25.63 28.90 -20.10
N THR A 3 -25.51 27.57 -19.96
CA THR A 3 -24.20 26.88 -19.92
C THR A 3 -23.52 27.02 -21.28
N HIS A 4 -22.21 27.25 -21.27
CA HIS A 4 -21.46 27.38 -22.51
C HIS A 4 -21.47 26.01 -23.26
N PRO A 5 -21.82 25.94 -24.53
CA PRO A 5 -21.95 24.65 -25.24
C PRO A 5 -20.72 23.74 -25.18
N THR A 6 -19.54 24.35 -25.11
CA THR A 6 -18.26 23.64 -24.94
C THR A 6 -18.15 22.97 -23.57
N LEU A 7 -18.63 23.61 -22.49
CA LEU A 7 -18.64 23.03 -21.13
C LEU A 7 -19.52 21.78 -21.09
N ASP A 8 -20.73 21.87 -21.66
CA ASP A 8 -21.66 20.74 -21.71
C ASP A 8 -21.03 19.55 -22.46
N ARG A 9 -20.36 19.83 -23.58
CA ARG A 9 -19.68 18.79 -24.36
C ARG A 9 -18.51 18.16 -23.62
N LEU A 10 -17.68 18.96 -22.93
CA LEU A 10 -16.58 18.44 -22.09
C LEU A 10 -17.12 17.53 -20.97
N HIS A 11 -18.22 17.90 -20.32
CA HIS A 11 -18.88 17.07 -19.32
C HIS A 11 -19.43 15.76 -19.90
N GLN A 12 -20.09 15.80 -21.07
CA GLN A 12 -20.60 14.62 -21.76
C GLN A 12 -19.47 13.64 -22.14
N MET A 13 -18.30 14.17 -22.53
CA MET A 13 -17.10 13.37 -22.83
C MET A 13 -16.36 12.89 -21.56
N GLY A 14 -16.78 13.28 -20.36
CA GLY A 14 -16.10 12.93 -19.11
C GLY A 14 -14.75 13.63 -18.89
N LEU A 15 -14.56 14.80 -19.54
CA LEU A 15 -13.36 15.63 -19.45
C LEU A 15 -13.53 16.70 -18.35
N PHE A 16 -13.70 16.25 -17.11
CA PHE A 16 -14.06 17.11 -15.98
C PHE A 16 -12.96 18.09 -15.57
N GLY A 17 -11.68 17.69 -15.68
CA GLY A 17 -10.54 18.57 -15.41
C GLY A 17 -10.45 19.70 -16.43
N MET A 18 -10.65 19.38 -17.71
CA MET A 18 -10.72 20.38 -18.79
C MET A 18 -11.90 21.30 -18.63
N ALA A 19 -13.10 20.76 -18.29
CA ALA A 19 -14.29 21.58 -18.08
C ALA A 19 -14.09 22.60 -16.95
N LYS A 20 -13.51 22.16 -15.83
CA LYS A 20 -13.18 23.06 -14.71
C LYS A 20 -12.18 24.12 -15.13
N ALA A 21 -11.07 23.73 -15.77
CA ALA A 21 -10.04 24.69 -16.21
C ALA A 21 -10.60 25.69 -17.24
N PHE A 22 -11.47 25.24 -18.17
CA PHE A 22 -12.14 26.13 -19.13
C PHE A 22 -12.98 27.19 -18.41
N ALA A 23 -13.76 26.78 -17.40
CA ALA A 23 -14.58 27.70 -16.63
C ALA A 23 -13.72 28.69 -15.81
N ASP A 24 -12.65 28.22 -15.19
CA ASP A 24 -11.73 29.04 -14.38
C ASP A 24 -11.02 30.10 -15.26
N ILE A 25 -10.55 29.72 -16.45
CA ILE A 25 -9.90 30.61 -17.41
C ILE A 25 -10.91 31.64 -17.98
N ALA A 26 -12.11 31.20 -18.34
CA ALA A 26 -13.15 32.10 -18.86
C ALA A 26 -13.64 33.13 -17.82
N ALA A 27 -13.48 32.83 -16.53
CA ALA A 27 -13.83 33.73 -15.43
C ALA A 27 -12.67 34.67 -15.01
N SER A 28 -11.47 34.48 -15.54
CA SER A 28 -10.28 35.27 -15.21
C SER A 28 -9.75 36.00 -16.44
N ASP A 29 -9.22 37.21 -16.27
CA ASP A 29 -8.55 37.96 -17.35
C ASP A 29 -7.19 37.33 -17.77
N GLY A 30 -6.85 36.17 -17.18
CA GLY A 30 -5.58 35.48 -17.43
C GLY A 30 -5.45 34.77 -18.79
N ALA A 31 -6.49 34.79 -19.62
CA ALA A 31 -6.47 34.17 -20.95
C ALA A 31 -5.89 35.07 -22.06
N ASP A 32 -5.87 36.39 -21.84
CA ASP A 32 -5.57 37.38 -22.89
C ASP A 32 -4.12 37.36 -23.41
N GLY A 33 -3.23 36.66 -22.76
CA GLY A 33 -1.81 36.53 -23.15
C GLY A 33 -1.38 35.14 -23.65
N LEU A 34 -2.27 34.15 -23.65
CA LEU A 34 -1.92 32.79 -24.01
C LEU A 34 -2.12 32.52 -25.52
N THR A 35 -1.16 31.87 -26.15
CA THR A 35 -1.36 31.30 -27.48
C THR A 35 -2.35 30.13 -27.42
N HIS A 36 -2.96 29.79 -28.57
CA HIS A 36 -3.89 28.65 -28.65
C HIS A 36 -3.24 27.33 -28.19
N GLY A 37 -1.94 27.14 -28.48
CA GLY A 37 -1.20 25.95 -28.06
C GLY A 37 -1.00 25.88 -26.54
N GLU A 38 -0.64 26.99 -25.90
CA GLU A 38 -0.48 27.07 -24.44
C GLU A 38 -1.81 26.86 -23.72
N TRP A 39 -2.90 27.43 -24.27
CA TRP A 39 -4.23 27.26 -23.74
C TRP A 39 -4.68 25.79 -23.78
N LEU A 40 -4.46 25.11 -24.92
CA LEU A 40 -4.75 23.67 -25.06
C LEU A 40 -3.89 22.84 -24.11
N ALA A 41 -2.60 23.13 -24.03
CA ALA A 41 -1.67 22.42 -23.11
C ALA A 41 -2.14 22.52 -21.66
N LEU A 42 -2.57 23.70 -21.22
CA LEU A 42 -3.09 23.92 -19.86
C LEU A 42 -4.35 23.11 -19.59
N LEU A 43 -5.28 23.03 -20.55
CA LEU A 43 -6.49 22.21 -20.40
C LEU A 43 -6.13 20.72 -20.29
N LEU A 44 -5.23 20.22 -21.14
CA LEU A 44 -4.78 18.83 -21.12
C LEU A 44 -4.09 18.47 -19.81
N ASP A 45 -3.22 19.35 -19.30
CA ASP A 45 -2.53 19.13 -18.02
C ASP A 45 -3.51 19.07 -16.85
N ARG A 46 -4.53 19.93 -16.83
CA ARG A 46 -5.59 19.87 -15.83
C ARG A 46 -6.42 18.61 -15.89
N GLU A 47 -6.72 18.11 -17.07
CA GLU A 47 -7.44 16.83 -17.23
C GLU A 47 -6.57 15.65 -16.78
N TRP A 48 -5.29 15.66 -17.16
CA TRP A 48 -4.34 14.64 -16.74
C TRP A 48 -4.22 14.58 -15.21
N THR A 49 -4.04 15.72 -14.56
CA THR A 49 -3.97 15.84 -13.10
C THR A 49 -5.26 15.36 -12.44
N TYR A 50 -6.41 15.81 -12.93
CA TYR A 50 -7.72 15.36 -12.42
C TYR A 50 -7.88 13.84 -12.48
N ARG A 51 -7.52 13.23 -13.60
CA ARG A 51 -7.60 11.77 -13.78
C ARG A 51 -6.59 11.03 -12.91
N TYR A 52 -5.40 11.58 -12.77
CA TYR A 52 -4.37 11.02 -11.88
C TYR A 52 -4.85 11.01 -10.44
N ASP A 53 -5.33 12.13 -9.93
CA ASP A 53 -5.81 12.27 -8.55
C ASP A 53 -6.99 11.35 -8.27
N LYS A 54 -7.95 11.28 -9.19
CA LYS A 54 -9.10 10.38 -9.08
C LYS A 54 -8.68 8.90 -9.00
N ARG A 55 -7.72 8.49 -9.84
CA ARG A 55 -7.16 7.13 -9.81
C ARG A 55 -6.38 6.86 -8.54
N LEU A 56 -5.56 7.82 -8.09
CA LEU A 56 -4.82 7.73 -6.83
C LEU A 56 -5.77 7.59 -5.63
N ALA A 57 -6.77 8.44 -5.54
CA ALA A 57 -7.78 8.36 -4.48
C ALA A 57 -8.50 7.00 -4.45
N SER A 58 -8.82 6.44 -5.62
CA SER A 58 -9.43 5.11 -5.72
C SER A 58 -8.47 4.01 -5.23
N ARG A 59 -7.18 4.04 -5.64
CA ARG A 59 -6.17 3.08 -5.17
C ARG A 59 -5.95 3.17 -3.67
N LEU A 60 -5.82 4.37 -3.10
CA LEU A 60 -5.64 4.56 -1.66
C LEU A 60 -6.85 4.06 -0.85
N ARG A 61 -8.06 4.30 -1.34
CA ARG A 61 -9.28 3.76 -0.71
C ARG A 61 -9.29 2.23 -0.73
N TYR A 62 -8.90 1.63 -1.85
CA TYR A 62 -8.82 0.19 -1.99
C TYR A 62 -7.71 -0.42 -1.13
N ALA A 63 -6.57 0.26 -1.00
CA ALA A 63 -5.41 -0.21 -0.25
C ALA A 63 -5.68 -0.38 1.25
N ARG A 64 -6.64 0.34 1.83
CA ARG A 64 -7.04 0.26 3.25
C ARG A 64 -5.85 0.37 4.20
N LEU A 65 -4.87 1.21 3.88
CA LEU A 65 -3.68 1.40 4.70
C LEU A 65 -4.07 1.82 6.12
N ARG A 66 -3.47 1.18 7.12
CA ARG A 66 -3.73 1.46 8.53
C ARG A 66 -3.29 2.84 8.97
N HIS A 67 -2.19 3.32 8.39
CA HIS A 67 -1.58 4.60 8.73
C HIS A 67 -1.60 5.52 7.51
N GLN A 68 -1.91 6.80 7.74
CA GLN A 68 -1.64 7.87 6.78
C GLN A 68 -0.15 8.19 6.88
N ALA A 69 0.66 7.43 6.16
CA ALA A 69 2.11 7.50 6.20
C ALA A 69 2.65 7.83 4.81
N ALA A 70 3.60 8.76 4.74
CA ALA A 70 4.31 9.07 3.52
C ALA A 70 5.81 8.81 3.68
N VAL A 71 6.48 8.43 2.60
CA VAL A 71 7.92 8.11 2.65
C VAL A 71 8.76 9.36 2.95
N GLU A 72 8.22 10.53 2.68
CA GLU A 72 8.79 11.84 2.98
C GLU A 72 8.83 12.13 4.50
N ASP A 73 7.92 11.54 5.27
CA ASP A 73 7.78 11.74 6.72
C ASP A 73 8.65 10.77 7.55
N VAL A 74 9.51 9.98 6.90
CA VAL A 74 10.37 9.00 7.59
C VAL A 74 11.43 9.71 8.42
N ASP A 75 11.35 9.54 9.74
CA ASP A 75 12.42 9.99 10.64
C ASP A 75 13.62 9.03 10.59
N TYR A 76 14.67 9.45 9.90
CA TYR A 76 15.94 8.72 9.83
C TYR A 76 16.88 8.97 11.02
N ARG A 77 16.53 9.93 11.92
CA ARG A 77 17.32 10.22 13.13
C ARG A 77 16.93 9.32 14.28
N ALA A 78 15.75 8.71 14.22
CA ALA A 78 15.28 7.78 15.24
C ALA A 78 16.24 6.58 15.34
N ALA A 79 16.68 6.27 16.57
CA ALA A 79 17.59 5.17 16.87
C ALA A 79 16.83 3.82 16.81
N ARG A 80 16.46 3.40 15.60
CA ARG A 80 15.69 2.16 15.35
C ARG A 80 16.37 1.19 14.39
N GLY A 81 17.66 1.39 14.08
CA GLY A 81 18.42 0.50 13.19
C GLY A 81 17.94 0.51 11.73
N LEU A 82 17.18 1.53 11.30
CA LEU A 82 16.70 1.62 9.93
C LEU A 82 17.87 1.87 8.96
N ASP A 83 18.15 0.89 8.09
CA ASP A 83 19.09 1.07 7.00
C ASP A 83 18.51 2.08 5.99
N ARG A 84 19.08 3.29 6.03
CA ARG A 84 18.66 4.41 5.19
C ARG A 84 18.89 4.12 3.71
N ALA A 85 20.01 3.51 3.36
CA ALA A 85 20.37 3.26 1.96
C ALA A 85 19.41 2.23 1.36
N LEU A 86 19.17 1.13 2.07
CA LEU A 86 18.20 0.13 1.65
C LEU A 86 16.78 0.72 1.56
N PHE A 87 16.35 1.48 2.57
CA PHE A 87 15.00 2.07 2.56
C PHE A 87 14.80 3.04 1.39
N GLN A 88 15.81 3.87 1.07
CA GLN A 88 15.77 4.75 -0.11
C GLN A 88 15.67 3.96 -1.42
N LYS A 89 16.39 2.83 -1.53
CA LYS A 89 16.26 1.92 -2.67
C LYS A 89 14.84 1.34 -2.78
N LEU A 90 14.23 0.97 -1.65
CA LEU A 90 12.85 0.46 -1.62
C LEU A 90 11.82 1.51 -2.03
N ILE A 91 12.04 2.81 -1.75
CA ILE A 91 11.18 3.92 -2.17
C ILE A 91 11.09 4.04 -3.70
N ILE A 92 12.15 3.69 -4.45
CA ILE A 92 12.15 3.72 -5.93
C ILE A 92 11.10 2.76 -6.47
N GLY A 93 10.96 1.59 -5.86
CA GLY A 93 9.87 0.64 -6.16
C GLY A 93 10.21 -0.42 -7.20
N ASP A 94 11.45 -0.48 -7.71
CA ASP A 94 11.90 -1.47 -8.71
C ASP A 94 11.74 -2.91 -8.20
N TRP A 95 11.89 -3.13 -6.89
CA TRP A 95 11.68 -4.42 -6.25
C TRP A 95 10.23 -4.94 -6.40
N ILE A 96 9.24 -4.03 -6.50
CA ILE A 96 7.83 -4.43 -6.75
C ILE A 96 7.67 -4.93 -8.19
N ASP A 97 8.35 -4.31 -9.13
CA ASP A 97 8.31 -4.71 -10.54
C ASP A 97 9.15 -5.98 -10.78
N ALA A 98 10.21 -6.19 -9.98
CA ALA A 98 11.00 -7.42 -9.94
C ALA A 98 10.28 -8.58 -9.21
N HIS A 99 9.12 -8.31 -8.59
CA HIS A 99 8.34 -9.26 -7.79
C HIS A 99 9.08 -9.78 -6.55
N ASP A 100 10.02 -9.00 -6.04
CA ASP A 100 10.71 -9.28 -4.78
C ASP A 100 9.79 -8.99 -3.59
N ASN A 101 10.10 -9.60 -2.45
CA ASN A 101 9.39 -9.38 -1.20
C ASN A 101 10.17 -8.43 -0.27
N LEU A 102 9.50 -7.97 0.78
CA LEU A 102 10.12 -7.21 1.87
C LEU A 102 9.66 -7.76 3.22
N VAL A 103 10.62 -8.07 4.06
CA VAL A 103 10.39 -8.47 5.45
C VAL A 103 10.87 -7.36 6.38
N ILE A 104 9.99 -6.90 7.28
CA ILE A 104 10.31 -5.88 8.29
C ILE A 104 10.11 -6.50 9.67
N THR A 105 11.20 -6.76 10.39
CA THR A 105 11.16 -7.32 11.74
C THR A 105 11.55 -6.29 12.81
N GLY A 106 11.25 -6.59 14.08
CA GLY A 106 11.66 -5.78 15.22
C GLY A 106 10.60 -5.64 16.30
N PRO A 107 10.94 -5.06 17.47
CA PRO A 107 10.04 -4.97 18.61
C PRO A 107 8.81 -4.10 18.34
N THR A 108 7.83 -4.18 19.26
CA THR A 108 6.61 -3.37 19.17
C THR A 108 6.93 -1.87 19.26
N GLY A 109 6.30 -1.08 18.39
CA GLY A 109 6.38 0.39 18.46
C GLY A 109 7.51 1.02 17.66
N VAL A 110 8.46 0.27 17.08
CA VAL A 110 9.59 0.81 16.29
C VAL A 110 9.19 1.32 14.89
N GLY A 111 7.89 1.20 14.52
CA GLY A 111 7.36 1.79 13.28
C GLY A 111 7.25 0.84 12.08
N LYS A 112 7.32 -0.49 12.25
CA LYS A 112 7.19 -1.49 11.16
C LYS A 112 5.97 -1.26 10.28
N SER A 113 4.78 -1.31 10.87
CA SER A 113 3.49 -1.13 10.15
C SER A 113 3.40 0.25 9.50
N TRP A 114 3.99 1.27 10.12
CA TRP A 114 4.02 2.62 9.58
C TRP A 114 4.89 2.69 8.31
N LEU A 115 6.10 2.11 8.35
CA LEU A 115 6.99 2.03 7.18
C LEU A 115 6.38 1.21 6.05
N ALA A 116 5.73 0.08 6.37
CA ALA A 116 5.01 -0.73 5.38
C ALA A 116 3.87 0.08 4.72
N CYS A 117 3.10 0.86 5.51
CA CYS A 117 2.07 1.74 4.98
C CYS A 117 2.65 2.88 4.13
N ALA A 118 3.80 3.46 4.51
CA ALA A 118 4.47 4.50 3.73
C ALA A 118 4.90 3.99 2.34
N LEU A 119 5.48 2.78 2.26
CA LEU A 119 5.80 2.12 0.99
C LEU A 119 4.54 1.76 0.20
N GLY A 120 3.47 1.29 0.86
CA GLY A 120 2.18 1.03 0.22
C GLY A 120 1.53 2.30 -0.36
N HIS A 121 1.61 3.42 0.35
CA HIS A 121 1.17 4.73 -0.14
C HIS A 121 1.99 5.17 -1.36
N LYS A 122 3.32 5.03 -1.30
CA LYS A 122 4.20 5.33 -2.43
C LYS A 122 3.89 4.47 -3.65
N ALA A 123 3.67 3.16 -3.47
CA ALA A 123 3.24 2.26 -4.55
C ALA A 123 1.94 2.76 -5.22
N CYS A 124 0.94 3.21 -4.44
CA CYS A 124 -0.29 3.79 -4.99
C CYS A 124 -0.03 5.07 -5.80
N ARG A 125 0.89 5.93 -5.37
CA ARG A 125 1.33 7.13 -6.09
C ARG A 125 2.01 6.79 -7.41
N ASP A 126 2.76 5.69 -7.45
CA ASP A 126 3.46 5.18 -8.63
C ASP A 126 2.57 4.28 -9.52
N ASN A 127 1.25 4.45 -9.45
CA ASN A 127 0.26 3.69 -10.23
C ASN A 127 0.19 2.17 -9.93
N ARG A 128 0.82 1.67 -8.87
CA ARG A 128 0.70 0.28 -8.43
C ARG A 128 -0.44 0.14 -7.43
N SER A 129 -1.21 -0.95 -7.51
CA SER A 129 -2.24 -1.25 -6.52
C SER A 129 -1.61 -1.88 -5.27
N ALA A 130 -2.07 -1.45 -4.10
CA ALA A 130 -1.69 -2.04 -2.82
C ALA A 130 -2.91 -2.53 -2.05
N LEU A 131 -2.72 -3.48 -1.14
CA LEU A 131 -3.74 -3.93 -0.19
C LEU A 131 -3.08 -4.25 1.14
N TYR A 132 -3.60 -3.66 2.21
CA TYR A 132 -3.15 -3.91 3.57
C TYR A 132 -4.09 -4.88 4.28
N GLN A 133 -3.51 -5.89 4.93
CA GLN A 133 -4.22 -6.87 5.75
C GLN A 133 -3.45 -7.14 7.05
N ARG A 134 -4.16 -7.21 8.17
CA ARG A 134 -3.60 -7.77 9.40
C ARG A 134 -3.78 -9.28 9.36
N VAL A 135 -2.69 -10.00 9.57
CA VAL A 135 -2.69 -11.48 9.46
C VAL A 135 -3.75 -12.14 10.36
N PRO A 136 -3.91 -11.79 11.65
CA PRO A 136 -4.96 -12.41 12.48
C PRO A 136 -6.37 -12.15 11.94
N LYS A 137 -6.63 -10.96 11.39
CA LYS A 137 -7.94 -10.64 10.81
C LYS A 137 -8.15 -11.31 9.45
N LEU A 138 -7.10 -11.48 8.65
CA LEU A 138 -7.18 -12.07 7.30
C LEU A 138 -7.78 -13.46 7.36
N PHE A 139 -7.30 -14.32 8.24
CA PHE A 139 -7.80 -15.69 8.35
C PHE A 139 -9.25 -15.75 8.84
N GLY A 140 -9.64 -14.86 9.76
CA GLY A 140 -11.05 -14.71 10.15
C GLY A 140 -11.95 -14.29 8.97
N ASP A 141 -11.51 -13.32 8.19
CA ASP A 141 -12.25 -12.83 7.00
C ASP A 141 -12.35 -13.95 5.92
N LEU A 142 -11.31 -14.79 5.75
CA LEU A 142 -11.30 -15.95 4.83
C LEU A 142 -12.27 -17.04 5.30
N ALA A 143 -12.30 -17.35 6.60
CA ALA A 143 -13.23 -18.32 7.17
C ALA A 143 -14.69 -17.88 6.95
N VAL A 144 -15.03 -16.62 7.21
CA VAL A 144 -16.36 -16.07 6.93
C VAL A 144 -16.67 -16.14 5.42
N ALA A 145 -15.70 -15.77 4.57
CA ALA A 145 -15.87 -15.77 3.12
C ALA A 145 -16.12 -17.17 2.54
N ARG A 146 -15.64 -18.25 3.18
CA ARG A 146 -15.99 -19.64 2.80
C ARG A 146 -17.45 -19.94 3.09
N GLY A 147 -17.97 -19.51 4.24
CA GLY A 147 -19.35 -19.74 4.61
C GLY A 147 -20.37 -19.03 3.73
N ASP A 148 -20.02 -17.86 3.20
CA ASP A 148 -20.92 -17.03 2.38
C ASP A 148 -20.59 -17.01 0.87
N GLY A 149 -19.66 -17.87 0.42
CA GLY A 149 -19.32 -18.06 -1.00
C GLY A 149 -18.43 -16.96 -1.60
N ARG A 150 -17.90 -16.02 -0.81
CA ARG A 150 -17.01 -14.94 -1.28
C ARG A 150 -15.53 -15.31 -1.33
N TYR A 151 -15.15 -16.53 -0.91
CA TYR A 151 -13.77 -16.97 -0.78
C TYR A 151 -12.93 -16.75 -2.05
N ALA A 152 -13.37 -17.27 -3.19
CA ALA A 152 -12.66 -17.14 -4.46
C ALA A 152 -12.49 -15.67 -4.91
N ARG A 153 -13.46 -14.80 -4.56
CA ARG A 153 -13.34 -13.36 -4.84
C ARG A 153 -12.30 -12.70 -3.94
N LEU A 154 -12.23 -13.10 -2.67
CA LEU A 154 -11.25 -12.56 -1.73
C LEU A 154 -9.83 -13.00 -2.10
N LEU A 155 -9.62 -14.28 -2.43
CA LEU A 155 -8.33 -14.79 -2.93
C LEU A 155 -7.87 -14.04 -4.18
N ARG A 156 -8.73 -13.85 -5.16
CA ARG A 156 -8.39 -13.06 -6.36
C ARG A 156 -8.01 -11.61 -6.02
N ALA A 157 -8.67 -11.00 -5.04
CA ALA A 157 -8.31 -9.66 -4.60
C ALA A 157 -6.93 -9.63 -3.93
N LEU A 158 -6.61 -10.63 -3.11
CA LEU A 158 -5.30 -10.78 -2.46
C LEU A 158 -4.19 -11.14 -3.48
N GLY A 159 -4.49 -12.00 -4.45
CA GLY A 159 -3.56 -12.41 -5.52
C GLY A 159 -3.30 -11.30 -6.54
N GLY A 160 -4.29 -10.46 -6.86
CA GLY A 160 -4.25 -9.53 -7.99
C GLY A 160 -3.52 -8.21 -7.77
N VAL A 161 -3.38 -7.72 -6.52
CA VAL A 161 -2.71 -6.44 -6.24
C VAL A 161 -1.20 -6.53 -6.47
N HIS A 162 -0.56 -5.44 -6.92
CA HIS A 162 0.89 -5.39 -7.11
C HIS A 162 1.62 -5.58 -5.79
N LEU A 163 1.13 -4.99 -4.71
CA LEU A 163 1.74 -5.06 -3.38
C LEU A 163 0.72 -5.48 -2.32
N LEU A 164 0.94 -6.63 -1.69
CA LEU A 164 0.18 -7.08 -0.52
C LEU A 164 0.99 -6.79 0.75
N ILE A 165 0.38 -6.15 1.74
CA ILE A 165 1.00 -5.90 3.05
C ILE A 165 0.32 -6.83 4.07
N LEU A 166 1.09 -7.77 4.61
CA LEU A 166 0.71 -8.70 5.68
C LEU A 166 1.30 -8.19 7.00
N ASP A 167 0.50 -7.49 7.78
CA ASP A 167 0.94 -6.87 9.04
C ASP A 167 0.64 -7.77 10.24
N ASP A 168 1.50 -7.67 11.26
CA ASP A 168 1.38 -8.43 12.51
C ASP A 168 1.51 -9.96 12.31
N TRP A 169 2.46 -10.40 11.47
CA TRP A 169 2.80 -11.82 11.28
C TRP A 169 3.36 -12.45 12.56
N GLY A 170 2.90 -13.66 12.87
CA GLY A 170 3.44 -14.47 13.97
C GLY A 170 2.96 -14.06 15.35
N LEU A 171 1.84 -13.32 15.48
CA LEU A 171 1.22 -13.04 16.78
C LEU A 171 0.55 -14.28 17.38
N GLU A 172 0.08 -15.18 16.55
CA GLU A 172 -0.59 -16.42 16.92
C GLU A 172 -0.10 -17.56 16.02
N PRO A 173 -0.02 -18.81 16.53
CA PRO A 173 0.25 -19.97 15.69
C PRO A 173 -0.82 -20.15 14.62
N LEU A 174 -0.42 -20.62 13.45
CA LEU A 174 -1.35 -20.91 12.37
C LEU A 174 -2.04 -22.27 12.59
N ASP A 175 -3.35 -22.33 12.47
CA ASP A 175 -4.08 -23.58 12.35
C ASP A 175 -3.95 -24.18 10.94
N ASP A 176 -4.47 -25.38 10.74
CA ASP A 176 -4.38 -26.11 9.47
C ASP A 176 -4.98 -25.32 8.30
N GLN A 177 -6.11 -24.66 8.55
CA GLN A 177 -6.81 -23.91 7.54
C GLN A 177 -6.06 -22.62 7.17
N ALA A 178 -5.52 -21.93 8.16
CA ALA A 178 -4.73 -20.69 7.94
C ALA A 178 -3.45 -21.01 7.16
N ARG A 179 -2.79 -22.16 7.41
CA ARG A 179 -1.62 -22.61 6.64
C ARG A 179 -1.98 -22.85 5.17
N HIS A 180 -3.08 -23.56 4.93
CA HIS A 180 -3.56 -23.80 3.57
C HIS A 180 -3.88 -22.49 2.84
N ASP A 181 -4.66 -21.60 3.48
CA ASP A 181 -5.05 -20.31 2.91
C ASP A 181 -3.85 -19.43 2.59
N LEU A 182 -2.88 -19.40 3.50
CA LEU A 182 -1.66 -18.63 3.30
C LEU A 182 -0.87 -19.17 2.11
N LEU A 183 -0.67 -20.50 2.04
CA LEU A 183 0.06 -21.12 0.94
C LEU A 183 -0.64 -20.83 -0.40
N GLU A 184 -1.95 -20.90 -0.48
CA GLU A 184 -2.72 -20.58 -1.68
C GLU A 184 -2.52 -19.11 -2.11
N ILE A 185 -2.55 -18.17 -1.15
CA ILE A 185 -2.25 -16.75 -1.42
C ILE A 185 -0.83 -16.58 -1.97
N LEU A 186 0.14 -17.27 -1.38
CA LEU A 186 1.55 -17.17 -1.78
C LEU A 186 1.81 -17.77 -3.15
N GLU A 187 1.19 -18.91 -3.47
CA GLU A 187 1.26 -19.55 -4.80
C GLU A 187 0.76 -18.63 -5.91
N GLU A 188 -0.36 -17.95 -5.70
CA GLU A 188 -0.90 -16.99 -6.67
C GLU A 188 0.03 -15.80 -6.91
N ARG A 189 0.89 -15.47 -5.94
CA ARG A 189 1.75 -14.29 -5.97
C ARG A 189 3.20 -14.58 -6.33
N TYR A 190 3.68 -15.78 -6.10
CA TYR A 190 5.09 -16.15 -6.28
C TYR A 190 5.57 -15.87 -7.72
N GLY A 191 6.65 -15.11 -7.85
CA GLY A 191 7.20 -14.67 -9.13
C GLY A 191 6.33 -13.72 -9.96
N ARG A 192 5.22 -13.22 -9.39
CA ARG A 192 4.27 -12.35 -10.11
C ARG A 192 3.92 -11.07 -9.38
N ARG A 193 3.99 -11.06 -8.06
CA ARG A 193 3.56 -9.94 -7.22
C ARG A 193 4.35 -9.91 -5.91
N SER A 194 4.55 -8.72 -5.35
CA SER A 194 5.35 -8.51 -4.15
C SER A 194 4.52 -8.52 -2.87
N ILE A 195 5.16 -8.92 -1.78
CA ILE A 195 4.58 -8.94 -0.44
C ILE A 195 5.49 -8.15 0.51
N ILE A 196 4.90 -7.35 1.39
CA ILE A 196 5.55 -6.87 2.61
C ILE A 196 5.00 -7.68 3.78
N VAL A 197 5.89 -8.27 4.57
CA VAL A 197 5.52 -8.90 5.84
C VAL A 197 6.13 -8.11 6.98
N THR A 198 5.32 -7.76 7.99
CA THR A 198 5.84 -7.18 9.23
C THR A 198 5.68 -8.15 10.38
N SER A 199 6.70 -8.31 11.22
CA SER A 199 6.68 -9.22 12.36
C SER A 199 7.42 -8.66 13.57
N GLN A 200 6.99 -9.07 14.75
CA GLN A 200 7.75 -8.87 15.99
C GLN A 200 8.83 -9.96 16.18
N LEU A 201 8.60 -11.10 15.56
CA LEU A 201 9.50 -12.25 15.66
C LEU A 201 10.59 -12.16 14.57
N PRO A 202 11.83 -12.50 14.90
CA PRO A 202 12.87 -12.70 13.90
C PRO A 202 12.50 -13.86 12.98
N VAL A 203 12.95 -13.79 11.73
CA VAL A 203 12.61 -14.78 10.67
C VAL A 203 12.93 -16.22 11.09
N GLY A 204 14.01 -16.44 11.87
CA GLY A 204 14.38 -17.76 12.35
C GLY A 204 13.34 -18.47 13.24
N GLN A 205 12.39 -17.71 13.81
CA GLN A 205 11.30 -18.26 14.63
C GLN A 205 10.00 -18.50 13.84
N TRP A 206 9.94 -18.14 12.57
CA TRP A 206 8.72 -18.26 11.79
C TRP A 206 8.31 -19.70 11.50
N HIS A 207 9.29 -20.60 11.44
CA HIS A 207 9.04 -22.04 11.31
C HIS A 207 8.18 -22.59 12.46
N GLU A 208 8.45 -22.13 13.69
CA GLU A 208 7.68 -22.52 14.89
C GLU A 208 6.24 -22.00 14.86
N VAL A 209 6.03 -20.79 14.34
CA VAL A 209 4.70 -20.19 14.19
C VAL A 209 3.84 -20.95 13.18
N ILE A 210 4.46 -21.44 12.10
CA ILE A 210 3.77 -22.23 11.08
C ILE A 210 3.52 -23.64 11.61
N ALA A 211 4.39 -24.16 12.48
CA ALA A 211 4.28 -25.39 13.26
C ALA A 211 4.28 -26.71 12.48
N GLN A 212 3.97 -26.73 11.18
CA GLN A 212 3.96 -27.92 10.33
C GLN A 212 5.12 -27.85 9.32
N PRO A 213 6.13 -28.75 9.39
CA PRO A 213 7.39 -28.60 8.64
C PRO A 213 7.21 -28.42 7.13
N THR A 214 6.41 -29.25 6.48
CA THR A 214 6.21 -29.18 5.02
C THR A 214 5.59 -27.86 4.58
N TYR A 215 4.60 -27.34 5.35
CA TYR A 215 4.03 -26.01 5.09
C TYR A 215 5.02 -24.90 5.41
N ALA A 216 5.81 -25.05 6.48
CA ALA A 216 6.79 -24.07 6.86
C ALA A 216 7.85 -23.88 5.78
N ASP A 217 8.41 -24.98 5.27
CA ASP A 217 9.38 -24.91 4.17
C ASP A 217 8.79 -24.27 2.92
N ALA A 218 7.58 -24.67 2.51
CA ALA A 218 6.92 -24.12 1.34
C ALA A 218 6.56 -22.64 1.46
N ILE A 219 6.06 -22.20 2.62
CA ILE A 219 5.69 -20.81 2.90
C ILE A 219 6.92 -19.93 2.99
N LEU A 220 7.95 -20.38 3.73
CA LEU A 220 9.16 -19.60 3.95
C LEU A 220 9.99 -19.45 2.68
N ASP A 221 10.08 -20.49 1.85
CA ASP A 221 10.73 -20.40 0.55
C ASP A 221 10.14 -19.26 -0.28
N ARG A 222 8.81 -19.17 -0.38
CA ARG A 222 8.13 -18.14 -1.17
C ARG A 222 8.19 -16.73 -0.56
N LEU A 223 8.26 -16.63 0.75
CA LEU A 223 8.28 -15.32 1.42
C LEU A 223 9.68 -14.74 1.51
N ILE A 224 10.72 -15.59 1.67
CA ILE A 224 12.03 -15.14 2.15
C ILE A 224 13.12 -15.24 1.10
N HIS A 225 13.00 -16.15 0.12
CA HIS A 225 14.07 -16.46 -0.83
C HIS A 225 14.56 -15.21 -1.59
N ASN A 226 13.64 -14.38 -2.05
CA ASN A 226 13.93 -13.13 -2.77
C ASN A 226 13.52 -11.88 -1.97
N ALA A 227 13.59 -11.95 -0.63
CA ALA A 227 13.13 -10.86 0.21
C ALA A 227 14.26 -9.91 0.63
N HIS A 228 14.03 -8.61 0.46
CA HIS A 228 14.76 -7.60 1.19
C HIS A 228 14.43 -7.68 2.69
N ARG A 229 15.37 -7.34 3.57
CA ARG A 229 15.17 -7.41 5.02
C ARG A 229 15.47 -6.08 5.68
N LEU A 230 14.56 -5.62 6.51
CA LEU A 230 14.73 -4.48 7.41
C LEU A 230 14.54 -4.97 8.84
N ASP A 231 15.64 -5.12 9.58
CA ASP A 231 15.62 -5.54 10.97
C ASP A 231 15.71 -4.29 11.85
N LEU A 232 14.56 -3.90 12.42
CA LEU A 232 14.46 -2.72 13.26
C LEU A 232 14.72 -3.07 14.73
N SER A 233 15.27 -2.12 15.47
CA SER A 233 15.60 -2.27 16.89
C SER A 233 15.25 -0.99 17.64
N GLY A 234 15.50 -0.96 18.96
CA GLY A 234 15.32 0.24 19.76
C GLY A 234 13.96 0.34 20.44
N GLU A 235 13.71 1.50 21.03
CA GLU A 235 12.54 1.77 21.84
C GLU A 235 11.28 2.13 21.00
N SER A 236 10.11 2.03 21.65
CA SER A 236 8.85 2.40 21.02
C SER A 236 8.80 3.88 20.67
N MET A 237 8.53 4.20 19.41
CA MET A 237 8.32 5.56 18.92
C MET A 237 6.90 6.10 19.22
N ARG A 238 6.06 5.33 19.91
CA ARG A 238 4.74 5.80 20.34
C ARG A 238 4.96 6.77 21.49
N LYS A 239 4.53 8.05 21.33
CA LYS A 239 4.55 9.04 22.41
C LYS A 239 3.74 8.48 23.59
N PRO A 240 4.28 8.48 24.83
CA PRO A 240 3.48 8.16 25.99
C PRO A 240 2.29 9.15 26.00
N LYS A 241 1.06 8.64 26.20
CA LYS A 241 -0.08 9.51 26.51
C LYS A 241 0.31 10.29 27.77
N GLN A 242 0.51 11.59 27.68
CA GLN A 242 0.57 12.44 28.86
C GLN A 242 -0.76 12.22 29.60
N ARG A 243 -0.70 11.53 30.74
CA ARG A 243 -1.78 11.60 31.71
C ARG A 243 -1.82 13.06 32.13
N SER A 244 -2.86 13.78 31.72
CA SER A 244 -3.18 15.07 32.32
C SER A 244 -3.33 14.79 33.82
N ALA A 245 -2.37 15.27 34.60
CA ALA A 245 -2.53 15.39 36.04
C ALA A 245 -3.71 16.33 36.24
N ALA A 246 -4.85 15.77 36.60
CA ALA A 246 -5.95 16.54 37.14
C ALA A 246 -5.48 17.05 38.48
N ALA A 247 -5.29 18.37 38.58
CA ALA A 247 -5.21 19.10 39.82
C ALA A 247 -6.62 19.35 40.32
#